data_a7e9402d847a13f629468420f6416288
#
_entry.id   a7e9402d847a13f629468420f6416288
#
_cell.length_a   1.000
_cell.length_b   1.000
_cell.length_c   1.000
_cell.angle_alpha   90.00
_cell.angle_beta   90.00
_cell.angle_gamma   90.00
#
_symmetry.space_group_name_H-M   'P 1'
#
loop_
_entity.id
_entity.type
_entity.pdbx_description
1 polymer ?
#
loop_
_entity_poly.entity_id
_entity_poly.type
_entity_poly.pdbx_seq_one_letter_code
_entity_poly.pdbx_strand_id
1 'polypeptide(L)'
;MSSSPAFVAVETPKSAALPGEANRLDLTFDKVESPQQSASKDNVGADGQLVPMSQLFSYADGTDKLLMVVGSVGAMAAGVSQPLQIVLFGDVLNSFNPKDDRGNMEEGISSVALKFVYFGIAVFVCASLQVACWSITASRQAKRIRSEYVSAIITKEIGWFDVNEPMQLGSRVAEASVTIQRGMGRKMGDGLHYSAMAVSGIVIGLIKGWELALILLAFTPFIAFTAFLAMKVLSTATQSGIESYGKAGAIAQEALSNVRTVHMFNSINHFVTKYESALGLSTKAGIKKGFAVGWGTGLMYFAAFCTYAGGMFFGALFVANDQLDGNNCQGSSCYDGGRVLTVFFAVIMGAMALGQAAPSVEAITSARAAAFPVFQTIKRPSLIDPLSEEGKTLEEVSGRIKINSVSFAYPSRPEVKVCSNYSLTIEAGETVALVGPSGSGKS
;
A
#
# COMPACT_ATOMS: atom_id res chain seq x y z
N MET A 1 -33.29 23.67 -34.01
CA MET A 1 -33.12 23.08 -35.34
C MET A 1 -31.65 23.22 -35.71
N SER A 2 -30.85 22.23 -35.38
CA SER A 2 -29.42 22.19 -35.68
C SER A 2 -29.23 21.13 -36.77
N SER A 3 -28.97 21.61 -38.00
CA SER A 3 -28.66 20.75 -39.13
C SER A 3 -27.28 20.10 -38.93
N SER A 4 -27.26 18.79 -38.84
CA SER A 4 -26.02 18.00 -38.93
C SER A 4 -25.31 18.34 -40.26
N PRO A 5 -23.97 18.52 -40.24
CA PRO A 5 -23.22 18.72 -41.48
C PRO A 5 -23.24 17.42 -42.29
N ALA A 6 -23.75 17.53 -43.53
CA ALA A 6 -23.72 16.43 -44.48
C ALA A 6 -22.28 16.17 -44.94
N PHE A 7 -21.85 14.93 -44.88
CA PHE A 7 -20.61 14.49 -45.52
C PHE A 7 -20.80 14.48 -47.04
N VAL A 8 -19.91 15.14 -47.74
CA VAL A 8 -19.89 15.11 -49.22
C VAL A 8 -18.72 14.24 -49.65
N ALA A 9 -18.99 13.14 -50.31
CA ALA A 9 -17.98 12.33 -51.02
C ALA A 9 -17.72 12.96 -52.39
N VAL A 10 -16.50 13.30 -52.71
CA VAL A 10 -16.10 13.79 -54.03
C VAL A 10 -15.43 12.64 -54.78
N GLU A 11 -16.07 12.19 -55.87
CA GLU A 11 -15.53 11.14 -56.76
C GLU A 11 -14.42 11.70 -57.64
N THR A 12 -13.31 10.99 -57.76
CA THR A 12 -12.26 11.21 -58.76
C THR A 12 -12.50 10.30 -59.97
N PRO A 13 -12.14 10.67 -61.22
CA PRO A 13 -12.52 9.94 -62.43
C PRO A 13 -11.91 8.54 -62.49
N LYS A 14 -12.72 7.60 -62.98
CA LYS A 14 -12.48 6.14 -63.02
C LYS A 14 -11.27 5.78 -63.89
N SER A 15 -10.39 4.95 -63.32
CA SER A 15 -9.44 4.11 -64.07
C SER A 15 -10.09 2.78 -64.41
N ALA A 16 -9.86 2.27 -65.62
CA ALA A 16 -10.57 1.18 -66.26
C ALA A 16 -10.59 -0.15 -65.48
N ALA A 17 -11.74 -0.81 -65.51
CA ALA A 17 -12.07 -2.07 -64.86
C ALA A 17 -11.39 -3.30 -65.48
N LEU A 18 -10.98 -4.26 -64.66
CA LEU A 18 -10.73 -5.67 -65.01
C LEU A 18 -11.85 -6.54 -64.38
N PRO A 19 -12.36 -7.56 -65.13
CA PRO A 19 -13.47 -8.40 -64.65
C PRO A 19 -12.99 -9.61 -63.86
N GLY A 20 -13.55 -9.80 -62.70
CA GLY A 20 -13.39 -11.03 -61.87
C GLY A 20 -14.45 -11.06 -60.79
N GLU A 21 -15.40 -12.02 -60.88
CA GLU A 21 -16.39 -12.27 -59.84
C GLU A 21 -15.67 -12.70 -58.53
N ALA A 22 -15.64 -11.81 -57.58
CA ALA A 22 -15.02 -12.05 -56.26
C ALA A 22 -16.10 -12.45 -55.26
N ASN A 23 -15.81 -13.50 -54.51
CA ASN A 23 -16.53 -14.04 -53.36
C ASN A 23 -16.98 -12.92 -52.39
N ARG A 24 -18.30 -12.76 -52.28
CA ARG A 24 -18.90 -11.87 -51.26
C ARG A 24 -18.78 -12.51 -49.89
N LEU A 25 -17.90 -12.01 -49.08
CA LEU A 25 -17.98 -12.22 -47.63
C LEU A 25 -18.90 -11.11 -47.08
N ASP A 26 -20.18 -11.42 -46.90
CA ASP A 26 -21.07 -10.56 -46.11
C ASP A 26 -20.67 -10.65 -44.65
N LEU A 27 -19.81 -9.71 -44.21
CA LEU A 27 -19.59 -9.46 -42.81
C LEU A 27 -20.82 -8.75 -42.25
N THR A 28 -21.89 -9.51 -41.97
CA THR A 28 -22.94 -9.05 -41.11
C THR A 28 -22.33 -9.03 -39.70
N PHE A 29 -21.91 -7.85 -39.24
CA PHE A 29 -21.76 -7.64 -37.82
C PHE A 29 -23.15 -7.75 -37.21
N ASP A 30 -23.46 -8.93 -36.67
CA ASP A 30 -24.61 -9.09 -35.80
C ASP A 30 -24.54 -7.95 -34.78
N LYS A 31 -25.67 -7.30 -34.57
CA LYS A 31 -25.86 -6.28 -33.59
C LYS A 31 -25.19 -6.71 -32.30
N VAL A 32 -23.92 -6.31 -32.10
CA VAL A 32 -23.30 -6.40 -30.80
C VAL A 32 -24.14 -5.47 -29.96
N GLU A 33 -25.06 -6.06 -29.20
CA GLU A 33 -25.75 -5.34 -28.12
C GLU A 33 -24.63 -4.70 -27.33
N SER A 34 -24.57 -3.37 -27.46
CA SER A 34 -23.65 -2.60 -26.62
C SER A 34 -23.86 -3.07 -25.20
N PRO A 35 -22.81 -3.50 -24.49
CA PRO A 35 -22.92 -3.73 -23.07
C PRO A 35 -23.12 -2.36 -22.43
N GLN A 36 -24.37 -1.89 -22.42
CA GLN A 36 -24.81 -0.61 -21.85
C GLN A 36 -24.67 -0.58 -20.33
N GLN A 37 -23.99 -1.54 -19.72
CA GLN A 37 -23.94 -1.62 -18.25
C GLN A 37 -22.56 -1.83 -17.60
N SER A 38 -21.45 -1.74 -18.31
CA SER A 38 -20.14 -1.81 -17.65
C SER A 38 -19.17 -0.68 -17.93
N ALA A 39 -19.56 0.33 -18.71
CA ALA A 39 -18.87 1.63 -18.72
C ALA A 39 -19.39 2.53 -17.57
N SER A 40 -19.76 1.95 -16.45
CA SER A 40 -19.76 2.64 -15.18
C SER A 40 -18.31 3.12 -15.01
N LYS A 41 -18.13 4.44 -14.93
CA LYS A 41 -16.91 5.05 -14.42
C LYS A 41 -16.28 4.08 -13.43
N ASP A 42 -15.19 3.41 -13.83
CA ASP A 42 -14.28 2.80 -12.88
C ASP A 42 -13.69 3.99 -12.09
N ASN A 43 -14.57 4.56 -11.28
CA ASN A 43 -14.20 5.51 -10.25
C ASN A 43 -13.17 4.76 -9.41
N VAL A 44 -11.93 5.14 -9.56
CA VAL A 44 -10.86 4.94 -8.59
C VAL A 44 -11.35 5.58 -7.30
N GLY A 45 -12.04 4.78 -6.48
CA GLY A 45 -12.78 5.23 -5.31
C GLY A 45 -13.88 4.26 -4.91
N ALA A 46 -13.74 2.95 -5.17
CA ALA A 46 -14.52 1.95 -4.46
C ALA A 46 -13.92 1.88 -3.05
N ASP A 47 -14.42 2.72 -2.17
CA ASP A 47 -14.16 2.69 -0.74
C ASP A 47 -14.27 1.24 -0.22
N GLY A 48 -13.15 0.68 0.23
CA GLY A 48 -13.11 -0.50 1.07
C GLY A 48 -12.85 -1.86 0.43
N GLN A 49 -12.68 -2.00 -0.87
CA GLN A 49 -12.36 -3.30 -1.46
C GLN A 49 -10.85 -3.60 -1.39
N LEU A 50 -10.50 -4.62 -0.59
CA LEU A 50 -9.12 -5.06 -0.37
C LEU A 50 -8.87 -6.38 -1.08
N VAL A 51 -7.78 -6.48 -1.81
CA VAL A 51 -7.32 -7.75 -2.38
C VAL A 51 -7.00 -8.73 -1.24
N PRO A 52 -7.44 -10.01 -1.31
CA PRO A 52 -7.05 -11.02 -0.32
C PRO A 52 -5.54 -11.24 -0.35
N MET A 53 -4.95 -11.56 0.82
CA MET A 53 -3.50 -11.76 0.95
C MET A 53 -2.94 -12.82 -0.01
N SER A 54 -3.67 -13.90 -0.24
CA SER A 54 -3.26 -14.96 -1.16
C SER A 54 -3.12 -14.47 -2.60
N GLN A 55 -3.99 -13.56 -3.02
CA GLN A 55 -3.95 -12.99 -4.37
C GLN A 55 -2.82 -11.95 -4.51
N LEU A 56 -2.48 -11.23 -3.44
CA LEU A 56 -1.38 -10.27 -3.45
C LEU A 56 -0.04 -10.95 -3.81
N PHE A 57 0.15 -12.20 -3.36
CA PHE A 57 1.34 -13.01 -3.63
C PHE A 57 1.16 -14.02 -4.78
N SER A 58 0.16 -13.84 -5.65
CA SER A 58 -0.12 -14.75 -6.76
C SER A 58 1.01 -14.84 -7.80
N TYR A 59 1.85 -13.80 -7.89
CA TYR A 59 3.00 -13.74 -8.80
C TYR A 59 4.30 -14.29 -8.20
N ALA A 60 4.23 -14.99 -7.06
CA ALA A 60 5.38 -15.61 -6.41
C ALA A 60 5.75 -16.94 -7.09
N ASP A 61 7.00 -17.06 -7.58
CA ASP A 61 7.60 -18.30 -8.05
C ASP A 61 7.96 -19.23 -6.90
N GLY A 62 8.43 -20.46 -7.23
CA GLY A 62 8.95 -21.41 -6.25
C GLY A 62 10.09 -20.85 -5.39
N THR A 63 11.02 -20.12 -6.02
CA THR A 63 12.14 -19.46 -5.31
C THR A 63 11.65 -18.33 -4.39
N ASP A 64 10.64 -17.56 -4.82
CA ASP A 64 10.07 -16.49 -4.01
C ASP A 64 9.34 -17.05 -2.78
N LYS A 65 8.62 -18.18 -2.94
CA LYS A 65 7.96 -18.87 -1.82
C LYS A 65 8.99 -19.39 -0.80
N LEU A 66 10.09 -19.97 -1.26
CA LEU A 66 11.18 -20.40 -0.38
C LEU A 66 11.78 -19.22 0.39
N LEU A 67 12.09 -18.12 -0.30
CA LEU A 67 12.61 -16.91 0.33
C LEU A 67 11.60 -16.32 1.34
N MET A 68 10.31 -16.31 1.03
CA MET A 68 9.26 -15.87 1.97
C MET A 68 9.23 -16.72 3.23
N VAL A 69 9.37 -18.06 3.10
CA VAL A 69 9.43 -18.96 4.27
C VAL A 69 10.68 -18.69 5.11
N VAL A 70 11.86 -18.63 4.48
CA VAL A 70 13.14 -18.36 5.18
C VAL A 70 13.09 -16.97 5.85
N GLY A 71 12.62 -15.95 5.14
CA GLY A 71 12.47 -14.60 5.68
C GLY A 71 11.46 -14.52 6.84
N SER A 72 10.38 -15.31 6.79
CA SER A 72 9.39 -15.37 7.87
C SER A 72 9.94 -16.07 9.12
N VAL A 73 10.66 -17.17 8.94
CA VAL A 73 11.35 -17.86 10.05
C VAL A 73 12.40 -16.92 10.68
N GLY A 74 13.19 -16.24 9.84
CA GLY A 74 14.14 -15.23 10.31
C GLY A 74 13.46 -14.09 11.08
N ALA A 75 12.31 -13.61 10.61
CA ALA A 75 11.52 -12.56 11.26
C ALA A 75 10.99 -13.01 12.63
N MET A 76 10.43 -14.22 12.70
CA MET A 76 9.94 -14.77 13.97
C MET A 76 11.07 -15.02 14.97
N ALA A 77 12.19 -15.60 14.52
CA ALA A 77 13.37 -15.82 15.37
C ALA A 77 13.95 -14.50 15.90
N ALA A 78 14.09 -13.48 15.02
CA ALA A 78 14.54 -12.15 15.42
C ALA A 78 13.54 -11.47 16.36
N GLY A 79 12.22 -11.66 16.20
CA GLY A 79 11.20 -11.14 17.11
C GLY A 79 11.24 -11.77 18.50
N VAL A 80 11.38 -13.08 18.57
CA VAL A 80 11.51 -13.82 19.83
C VAL A 80 12.81 -13.47 20.57
N SER A 81 13.84 -13.10 19.83
CA SER A 81 15.15 -12.81 20.41
C SER A 81 15.13 -11.69 21.46
N GLN A 82 14.36 -10.64 21.25
CA GLN A 82 14.36 -9.49 22.18
C GLN A 82 13.82 -9.85 23.58
N PRO A 83 12.64 -10.50 23.73
CA PRO A 83 12.21 -10.99 25.04
C PRO A 83 13.13 -12.07 25.63
N LEU A 84 13.75 -12.90 24.79
CA LEU A 84 14.70 -13.91 25.26
C LEU A 84 16.00 -13.27 25.81
N GLN A 85 16.47 -12.17 25.22
CA GLN A 85 17.59 -11.39 25.75
C GLN A 85 17.34 -10.90 27.16
N ILE A 86 16.10 -10.54 27.51
CA ILE A 86 15.72 -10.10 28.84
C ILE A 86 15.85 -11.24 29.84
N VAL A 87 15.52 -12.46 29.47
CA VAL A 87 15.74 -13.64 30.34
C VAL A 87 17.23 -13.81 30.66
N LEU A 88 18.09 -13.72 29.62
CA LEU A 88 19.54 -13.77 29.82
C LEU A 88 20.04 -12.63 30.73
N PHE A 89 19.46 -11.44 30.59
CA PHE A 89 19.80 -10.30 31.46
C PHE A 89 19.37 -10.54 32.92
N GLY A 90 18.20 -11.15 33.14
CA GLY A 90 17.75 -11.58 34.46
C GLY A 90 18.71 -12.58 35.12
N ASP A 91 19.22 -13.53 34.34
CA ASP A 91 20.22 -14.50 34.83
C ASP A 91 21.55 -13.82 35.22
N VAL A 92 21.97 -12.77 34.49
CA VAL A 92 23.13 -11.93 34.86
C VAL A 92 22.90 -11.27 36.21
N LEU A 93 21.73 -10.63 36.40
CA LEU A 93 21.41 -9.95 37.66
C LEU A 93 21.43 -10.90 38.86
N ASN A 94 20.97 -12.13 38.68
CA ASN A 94 21.02 -13.15 39.72
C ASN A 94 22.45 -13.62 40.01
N SER A 95 23.35 -13.63 39.02
CA SER A 95 24.77 -13.97 39.19
C SER A 95 25.55 -12.90 39.97
N PHE A 96 25.04 -11.68 40.08
CA PHE A 96 25.62 -10.62 40.95
C PHE A 96 25.21 -10.74 42.44
N ASN A 97 24.45 -11.76 42.83
CA ASN A 97 24.01 -11.91 44.20
C ASN A 97 25.20 -12.28 45.11
N PRO A 98 25.48 -11.48 46.18
CA PRO A 98 26.69 -11.62 46.99
C PRO A 98 26.73 -12.87 47.90
N LYS A 99 25.76 -13.77 47.78
CA LYS A 99 25.73 -15.05 48.50
C LYS A 99 26.66 -16.12 47.94
N ASP A 100 27.20 -15.93 46.75
CA ASP A 100 28.14 -16.85 46.10
C ASP A 100 29.59 -16.36 46.24
N ASP A 101 30.54 -17.32 46.36
CA ASP A 101 31.97 -17.06 46.42
C ASP A 101 32.46 -16.29 45.17
N ARG A 102 33.38 -15.33 45.34
CA ARG A 102 33.91 -14.47 44.29
C ARG A 102 34.44 -15.23 43.04
N GLY A 103 34.96 -16.44 43.23
CA GLY A 103 35.44 -17.28 42.14
C GLY A 103 34.31 -17.78 41.23
N ASN A 104 33.18 -18.18 41.78
CA ASN A 104 32.01 -18.62 41.06
C ASN A 104 31.31 -17.48 40.30
N MET A 105 31.46 -16.24 40.77
CA MET A 105 30.89 -15.04 40.13
C MET A 105 31.58 -14.69 38.80
N GLU A 106 32.93 -14.78 38.74
CA GLU A 106 33.69 -14.47 37.52
C GLU A 106 33.39 -15.48 36.41
N GLU A 107 33.35 -16.79 36.73
CA GLU A 107 32.99 -17.82 35.77
C GLU A 107 31.54 -17.68 35.30
N GLY A 108 30.61 -17.34 36.18
CA GLY A 108 29.20 -17.10 35.87
C GLY A 108 29.02 -15.96 34.86
N ILE A 109 29.64 -14.81 35.14
CA ILE A 109 29.57 -13.62 34.27
C ILE A 109 30.25 -13.88 32.93
N SER A 110 31.40 -14.53 32.88
CA SER A 110 32.11 -14.89 31.64
C SER A 110 31.26 -15.81 30.77
N SER A 111 30.63 -16.83 31.39
CA SER A 111 29.72 -17.74 30.67
C SER A 111 28.54 -17.02 30.05
N VAL A 112 27.91 -16.09 30.77
CA VAL A 112 26.76 -15.32 30.27
C VAL A 112 27.20 -14.33 29.19
N ALA A 113 28.35 -13.66 29.36
CA ALA A 113 28.91 -12.79 28.32
C ALA A 113 29.12 -13.53 26.97
N LEU A 114 29.66 -14.75 27.05
CA LEU A 114 29.85 -15.60 25.84
C LEU A 114 28.50 -15.98 25.19
N LYS A 115 27.48 -16.29 26.02
CA LYS A 115 26.11 -16.55 25.49
C LYS A 115 25.55 -15.33 24.77
N PHE A 116 25.77 -14.09 25.26
CA PHE A 116 25.35 -12.87 24.55
C PHE A 116 26.05 -12.71 23.22
N VAL A 117 27.32 -13.06 23.07
CA VAL A 117 28.01 -12.99 21.76
C VAL A 117 27.41 -13.98 20.76
N TYR A 118 27.22 -15.25 21.16
CA TYR A 118 26.59 -16.23 20.27
C TYR A 118 25.15 -15.83 19.90
N PHE A 119 24.40 -15.33 20.86
CA PHE A 119 23.06 -14.83 20.67
C PHE A 119 23.03 -13.66 19.68
N GLY A 120 23.95 -12.70 19.82
CA GLY A 120 24.11 -11.56 18.92
C GLY A 120 24.39 -11.98 17.47
N ILE A 121 25.28 -12.98 17.26
CA ILE A 121 25.55 -13.54 15.95
C ILE A 121 24.29 -14.19 15.34
N ALA A 122 23.55 -14.96 16.12
CA ALA A 122 22.32 -15.61 15.65
C ALA A 122 21.25 -14.57 15.25
N VAL A 123 21.07 -13.52 16.08
CA VAL A 123 20.13 -12.42 15.79
C VAL A 123 20.55 -11.66 14.55
N PHE A 124 21.84 -11.37 14.38
CA PHE A 124 22.36 -10.73 13.16
C PHE A 124 22.03 -11.50 11.91
N VAL A 125 22.23 -12.82 11.91
CA VAL A 125 21.91 -13.69 10.76
C VAL A 125 20.40 -13.69 10.50
N CYS A 126 19.58 -13.89 11.53
CA CYS A 126 18.11 -13.94 11.40
C CYS A 126 17.52 -12.61 10.90
N ALA A 127 17.97 -11.48 11.45
CA ALA A 127 17.52 -10.16 11.04
C ALA A 127 17.95 -9.82 9.60
N SER A 128 19.17 -10.20 9.21
CA SER A 128 19.68 -10.03 7.85
C SER A 128 18.86 -10.85 6.85
N LEU A 129 18.56 -12.11 7.17
CA LEU A 129 17.71 -12.98 6.35
C LEU A 129 16.29 -12.43 6.23
N GLN A 130 15.69 -11.95 7.34
CA GLN A 130 14.38 -11.32 7.33
C GLN A 130 14.32 -10.20 6.30
N VAL A 131 15.22 -9.21 6.41
CA VAL A 131 15.19 -8.01 5.56
C VAL A 131 15.53 -8.35 4.11
N ALA A 132 16.59 -9.14 3.88
CA ALA A 132 17.05 -9.50 2.54
C ALA A 132 16.00 -10.32 1.79
N CYS A 133 15.49 -11.40 2.39
CA CYS A 133 14.54 -12.29 1.72
C CYS A 133 13.23 -11.56 1.36
N TRP A 134 12.63 -10.81 2.28
CA TRP A 134 11.41 -10.08 2.01
C TRP A 134 11.61 -8.95 0.98
N SER A 135 12.75 -8.24 1.00
CA SER A 135 13.04 -7.17 0.05
C SER A 135 13.27 -7.71 -1.37
N ILE A 136 14.03 -8.82 -1.50
CA ILE A 136 14.29 -9.47 -2.79
C ILE A 136 12.98 -9.99 -3.39
N THR A 137 12.20 -10.72 -2.61
CA THR A 137 10.92 -11.29 -3.05
C THR A 137 9.94 -10.20 -3.51
N ALA A 138 9.82 -9.12 -2.73
CA ALA A 138 8.95 -8.01 -3.09
C ALA A 138 9.38 -7.32 -4.40
N SER A 139 10.68 -7.11 -4.58
CA SER A 139 11.21 -6.50 -5.80
C SER A 139 10.96 -7.35 -7.05
N ARG A 140 11.13 -8.68 -6.93
CA ARG A 140 10.87 -9.63 -8.02
C ARG A 140 9.40 -9.68 -8.39
N GLN A 141 8.51 -9.81 -7.40
CA GLN A 141 7.06 -9.84 -7.62
C GLN A 141 6.53 -8.50 -8.14
N ALA A 142 6.98 -7.36 -7.57
CA ALA A 142 6.59 -6.04 -8.05
C ALA A 142 7.00 -5.81 -9.52
N LYS A 143 8.18 -6.30 -9.94
CA LYS A 143 8.60 -6.26 -11.35
C LYS A 143 7.60 -7.00 -12.24
N ARG A 144 7.18 -8.22 -11.85
CA ARG A 144 6.20 -9.02 -12.62
C ARG A 144 4.84 -8.35 -12.68
N ILE A 145 4.31 -7.92 -11.52
CA ILE A 145 3.02 -7.21 -11.45
C ILE A 145 3.04 -5.97 -12.35
N ARG A 146 4.15 -5.20 -12.33
CA ARG A 146 4.29 -4.02 -13.18
C ARG A 146 4.32 -4.37 -14.67
N SER A 147 5.05 -5.41 -15.05
CA SER A 147 5.11 -5.88 -16.44
C SER A 147 3.73 -6.32 -16.94
N GLU A 148 3.02 -7.15 -16.18
CA GLU A 148 1.67 -7.60 -16.50
C GLU A 148 0.66 -6.44 -16.55
N TYR A 149 0.77 -5.50 -15.61
CA TYR A 149 -0.13 -4.35 -15.59
C TYR A 149 0.05 -3.45 -16.82
N VAL A 150 1.30 -3.15 -17.19
CA VAL A 150 1.60 -2.36 -18.40
C VAL A 150 1.18 -3.11 -19.65
N SER A 151 1.47 -4.41 -19.76
CA SER A 151 1.03 -5.25 -20.86
C SER A 151 -0.49 -5.25 -20.98
N ALA A 152 -1.21 -5.45 -19.87
CA ALA A 152 -2.67 -5.41 -19.86
C ALA A 152 -3.25 -4.04 -20.26
N ILE A 153 -2.60 -2.93 -19.90
CA ILE A 153 -3.02 -1.59 -20.33
C ILE A 153 -2.86 -1.43 -21.83
N ILE A 154 -1.69 -1.79 -22.39
CA ILE A 154 -1.38 -1.56 -23.82
C ILE A 154 -2.29 -2.40 -24.72
N THR A 155 -2.75 -3.56 -24.25
CA THR A 155 -3.65 -4.44 -25.01
C THR A 155 -5.14 -4.10 -24.87
N LYS A 156 -5.50 -3.03 -24.12
CA LYS A 156 -6.90 -2.59 -24.02
C LYS A 156 -7.38 -1.95 -25.30
N GLU A 157 -8.67 -2.06 -25.54
CA GLU A 157 -9.37 -1.38 -26.63
C GLU A 157 -9.31 0.15 -26.51
N ILE A 158 -9.31 0.86 -27.65
CA ILE A 158 -9.23 2.34 -27.66
C ILE A 158 -10.34 3.00 -26.84
N GLY A 159 -11.56 2.44 -26.84
CA GLY A 159 -12.67 2.94 -26.05
C GLY A 159 -12.41 2.93 -24.55
N TRP A 160 -11.54 2.07 -24.05
CA TRP A 160 -11.10 2.09 -22.65
C TRP A 160 -10.23 3.33 -22.36
N PHE A 161 -9.36 3.73 -23.28
CA PHE A 161 -8.53 4.94 -23.14
C PHE A 161 -9.34 6.23 -23.25
N ASP A 162 -10.47 6.24 -23.96
CA ASP A 162 -11.37 7.39 -24.03
C ASP A 162 -12.03 7.71 -22.68
N VAL A 163 -12.21 6.69 -21.83
CA VAL A 163 -12.81 6.83 -20.50
C VAL A 163 -11.74 7.03 -19.42
N ASN A 164 -10.56 6.43 -19.59
CA ASN A 164 -9.45 6.50 -18.64
C ASN A 164 -8.36 7.44 -19.16
N GLU A 165 -8.13 8.57 -18.50
CA GLU A 165 -7.17 9.59 -18.94
C GLU A 165 -5.74 9.04 -19.12
N PRO A 166 -5.23 8.92 -20.36
CA PRO A 166 -3.93 8.30 -20.64
C PRO A 166 -2.75 8.98 -19.96
N MET A 167 -2.80 10.31 -19.82
CA MET A 167 -1.71 11.09 -19.21
C MET A 167 -1.48 10.76 -17.73
N GLN A 168 -2.50 10.29 -17.01
CA GLN A 168 -2.39 9.93 -15.60
C GLN A 168 -2.03 8.47 -15.39
N LEU A 169 -2.15 7.60 -16.41
CA LEU A 169 -1.88 6.18 -16.28
C LEU A 169 -0.43 5.88 -15.89
N GLY A 170 0.54 6.60 -16.46
CA GLY A 170 1.96 6.42 -16.13
C GLY A 170 2.27 6.70 -14.66
N SER A 171 1.75 7.78 -14.11
CA SER A 171 1.91 8.12 -12.69
C SER A 171 1.19 7.13 -11.77
N ARG A 172 -0.03 6.72 -12.12
CA ARG A 172 -0.80 5.70 -11.36
C ARG A 172 -0.10 4.33 -11.34
N VAL A 173 0.48 3.89 -12.48
CA VAL A 173 1.27 2.65 -12.54
C VAL A 173 2.48 2.73 -11.61
N ALA A 174 3.19 3.85 -11.62
CA ALA A 174 4.38 4.05 -10.78
C ALA A 174 3.99 4.07 -9.28
N GLU A 175 3.00 4.85 -8.90
CA GLU A 175 2.54 5.00 -7.52
C GLU A 175 1.99 3.69 -6.94
N ALA A 176 1.09 3.03 -7.67
CA ALA A 176 0.53 1.74 -7.26
C ALA A 176 1.63 0.68 -7.10
N SER A 177 2.58 0.60 -8.04
CA SER A 177 3.69 -0.34 -7.98
C SER A 177 4.58 -0.14 -6.76
N VAL A 178 4.92 1.11 -6.42
CA VAL A 178 5.74 1.44 -5.24
C VAL A 178 4.99 1.10 -3.96
N THR A 179 3.71 1.40 -3.89
CA THR A 179 2.87 1.12 -2.72
C THR A 179 2.72 -0.40 -2.50
N ILE A 180 2.46 -1.16 -3.56
CA ILE A 180 2.38 -2.62 -3.52
C ILE A 180 3.72 -3.21 -3.07
N GLN A 181 4.85 -2.80 -3.67
CA GLN A 181 6.18 -3.27 -3.31
C GLN A 181 6.52 -2.98 -1.85
N ARG A 182 6.17 -1.80 -1.34
CA ARG A 182 6.41 -1.41 0.06
C ARG A 182 5.67 -2.31 1.04
N GLY A 183 4.39 -2.61 0.77
CA GLY A 183 3.58 -3.45 1.65
C GLY A 183 3.92 -4.94 1.57
N MET A 184 4.32 -5.45 0.39
CA MET A 184 4.74 -6.85 0.20
C MET A 184 6.17 -7.13 0.69
N GLY A 185 6.99 -6.09 0.90
CA GLY A 185 8.41 -6.21 1.21
C GLY A 185 8.71 -6.23 2.71
N ARG A 186 9.67 -5.40 3.09
CA ARG A 186 10.17 -5.31 4.47
C ARG A 186 9.05 -5.18 5.51
N LYS A 187 7.98 -4.44 5.20
CA LYS A 187 6.86 -4.23 6.13
C LYS A 187 6.14 -5.51 6.51
N MET A 188 6.10 -6.50 5.60
CA MET A 188 5.57 -7.83 5.90
C MET A 188 6.47 -8.56 6.91
N GLY A 189 7.78 -8.52 6.72
CA GLY A 189 8.75 -9.06 7.67
C GLY A 189 8.70 -8.37 9.04
N ASP A 190 8.62 -7.02 9.05
CA ASP A 190 8.49 -6.23 10.28
C ASP A 190 7.19 -6.58 11.04
N GLY A 191 6.07 -6.80 10.34
CA GLY A 191 4.80 -7.23 10.94
C GLY A 191 4.91 -8.59 11.62
N LEU A 192 5.57 -9.57 10.98
CA LEU A 192 5.82 -10.88 11.56
C LEU A 192 6.77 -10.80 12.75
N HIS A 193 7.82 -9.99 12.67
CA HIS A 193 8.78 -9.75 13.74
C HIS A 193 8.09 -9.21 15.00
N TYR A 194 7.34 -8.11 14.87
CA TYR A 194 6.66 -7.50 16.01
C TYR A 194 5.55 -8.38 16.58
N SER A 195 4.85 -9.16 15.74
CA SER A 195 3.86 -10.12 16.20
C SER A 195 4.51 -11.25 17.02
N ALA A 196 5.63 -11.79 16.55
CA ALA A 196 6.39 -12.80 17.29
C ALA A 196 6.96 -12.25 18.61
N MET A 197 7.47 -11.00 18.59
CA MET A 197 7.94 -10.31 19.79
C MET A 197 6.83 -10.10 20.81
N ALA A 198 5.64 -9.70 20.39
CA ALA A 198 4.49 -9.50 21.26
C ALA A 198 4.05 -10.81 21.92
N VAL A 199 3.89 -11.87 21.13
CA VAL A 199 3.49 -13.19 21.64
C VAL A 199 4.56 -13.76 22.56
N SER A 200 5.82 -13.74 22.19
CA SER A 200 6.91 -14.30 23.01
C SER A 200 7.12 -13.51 24.31
N GLY A 201 6.99 -12.18 24.28
CA GLY A 201 7.09 -11.34 25.46
C GLY A 201 6.02 -11.68 26.52
N ILE A 202 4.76 -11.83 26.07
CA ILE A 202 3.65 -12.22 26.94
C ILE A 202 3.84 -13.65 27.45
N VAL A 203 4.20 -14.59 26.59
CA VAL A 203 4.41 -16.00 26.99
C VAL A 203 5.53 -16.13 28.00
N ILE A 204 6.68 -15.49 27.78
CA ILE A 204 7.82 -15.48 28.73
C ILE A 204 7.40 -14.85 30.06
N GLY A 205 6.67 -13.73 30.00
CA GLY A 205 6.14 -13.09 31.20
C GLY A 205 5.25 -14.03 32.03
N LEU A 206 4.33 -14.73 31.40
CA LEU A 206 3.43 -15.70 32.03
C LEU A 206 4.18 -16.93 32.59
N ILE A 207 5.17 -17.46 31.88
CA ILE A 207 5.95 -18.62 32.34
C ILE A 207 6.84 -18.24 33.55
N LYS A 208 7.46 -17.07 33.52
CA LYS A 208 8.37 -16.63 34.59
C LYS A 208 7.65 -16.09 35.80
N GLY A 209 6.48 -15.48 35.68
CA GLY A 209 5.72 -14.93 36.81
C GLY A 209 4.31 -14.51 36.40
N TRP A 210 3.39 -15.47 36.40
CA TRP A 210 2.03 -15.27 35.90
C TRP A 210 1.23 -14.19 36.63
N GLU A 211 1.44 -14.07 37.97
CA GLU A 211 0.73 -13.08 38.80
C GLU A 211 1.11 -11.66 38.41
N LEU A 212 2.42 -11.36 38.39
CA LEU A 212 2.92 -10.06 37.98
C LEU A 212 2.61 -9.76 36.49
N ALA A 213 2.69 -10.78 35.62
CA ALA A 213 2.39 -10.65 34.23
C ALA A 213 0.91 -10.27 33.99
N LEU A 214 -0.03 -10.87 34.72
CA LEU A 214 -1.46 -10.54 34.66
C LEU A 214 -1.74 -9.10 35.13
N ILE A 215 -1.09 -8.66 36.21
CA ILE A 215 -1.20 -7.27 36.70
C ILE A 215 -0.70 -6.31 35.60
N LEU A 216 0.46 -6.56 34.99
CA LEU A 216 1.00 -5.74 33.92
C LEU A 216 0.12 -5.75 32.64
N LEU A 217 -0.44 -6.92 32.31
CA LEU A 217 -1.39 -7.04 31.21
C LEU A 217 -2.68 -6.25 31.46
N ALA A 218 -3.11 -6.10 32.71
CA ALA A 218 -4.25 -5.26 33.07
C ALA A 218 -3.99 -3.77 32.81
N PHE A 219 -2.73 -3.31 32.85
CA PHE A 219 -2.34 -1.95 32.45
C PHE A 219 -2.18 -1.76 30.95
N THR A 220 -2.02 -2.84 30.17
CA THR A 220 -1.83 -2.78 28.70
C THR A 220 -2.99 -2.11 27.98
N PRO A 221 -4.29 -2.35 28.28
CA PRO A 221 -5.39 -1.64 27.65
C PRO A 221 -5.34 -0.12 27.87
N PHE A 222 -4.83 0.32 29.03
CA PHE A 222 -4.69 1.74 29.32
C PHE A 222 -3.62 2.39 28.41
N ILE A 223 -2.47 1.73 28.22
CA ILE A 223 -1.42 2.19 27.28
C ILE A 223 -1.97 2.17 25.85
N ALA A 224 -2.65 1.10 25.45
CA ALA A 224 -3.24 0.97 24.12
C ALA A 224 -4.29 2.06 23.84
N PHE A 225 -5.13 2.39 24.82
CA PHE A 225 -6.12 3.45 24.72
C PHE A 225 -5.47 4.84 24.54
N THR A 226 -4.44 5.15 25.33
CA THR A 226 -3.73 6.43 25.20
C THR A 226 -2.98 6.54 23.86
N ALA A 227 -2.36 5.46 23.39
CA ALA A 227 -1.71 5.40 22.07
C ALA A 227 -2.74 5.55 20.93
N PHE A 228 -3.89 4.88 21.01
CA PHE A 228 -4.97 5.02 20.03
C PHE A 228 -5.49 6.46 19.97
N LEU A 229 -5.72 7.08 21.13
CA LEU A 229 -6.18 8.46 21.21
C LEU A 229 -5.16 9.43 20.59
N ALA A 230 -3.87 9.26 20.92
CA ALA A 230 -2.79 10.05 20.35
C ALA A 230 -2.71 9.92 18.82
N MET A 231 -2.81 8.69 18.30
CA MET A 231 -2.77 8.41 16.87
C MET A 231 -3.98 9.02 16.13
N LYS A 232 -5.18 8.89 16.70
CA LYS A 232 -6.39 9.49 16.13
C LYS A 232 -6.27 11.03 16.03
N VAL A 233 -5.80 11.65 17.09
CA VAL A 233 -5.61 13.13 17.12
C VAL A 233 -4.53 13.53 16.11
N LEU A 234 -3.41 12.79 16.03
CA LEU A 234 -2.34 13.04 15.07
C LEU A 234 -2.83 12.90 13.62
N SER A 235 -3.56 11.83 13.31
CA SER A 235 -4.10 11.58 11.98
C SER A 235 -5.04 12.70 11.54
N THR A 236 -6.01 13.07 12.38
CA THR A 236 -6.97 14.16 12.10
C THR A 236 -6.25 15.49 11.90
N ALA A 237 -5.27 15.81 12.75
CA ALA A 237 -4.53 17.06 12.66
C ALA A 237 -3.61 17.09 11.41
N THR A 238 -3.06 15.96 11.01
CA THR A 238 -2.25 15.84 9.78
C THR A 238 -3.11 16.03 8.54
N GLN A 239 -4.29 15.41 8.47
CA GLN A 239 -5.22 15.56 7.35
C GLN A 239 -5.68 17.02 7.19
N SER A 240 -6.05 17.69 8.27
CA SER A 240 -6.40 19.10 8.27
C SER A 240 -5.24 20.00 7.82
N GLY A 241 -4.00 19.65 8.18
CA GLY A 241 -2.79 20.34 7.73
C GLY A 241 -2.56 20.22 6.22
N ILE A 242 -2.70 19.01 5.68
CA ILE A 242 -2.55 18.74 4.23
C ILE A 242 -3.60 19.52 3.43
N GLU A 243 -4.87 19.50 3.87
CA GLU A 243 -5.95 20.23 3.20
C GLU A 243 -5.71 21.74 3.19
N SER A 244 -5.31 22.29 4.34
CA SER A 244 -5.02 23.73 4.45
C SER A 244 -3.84 24.16 3.60
N TYR A 245 -2.78 23.33 3.53
CA TYR A 245 -1.62 23.58 2.68
C TYR A 245 -1.94 23.44 1.19
N GLY A 246 -2.82 22.49 0.84
CA GLY A 246 -3.30 22.30 -0.54
C GLY A 246 -3.99 23.55 -1.09
N LYS A 247 -4.77 24.26 -0.26
CA LYS A 247 -5.40 25.53 -0.65
C LYS A 247 -4.37 26.62 -0.97
N ALA A 248 -3.33 26.74 -0.16
CA ALA A 248 -2.23 27.66 -0.46
C ALA A 248 -1.45 27.24 -1.72
N GLY A 249 -1.18 25.95 -1.87
CA GLY A 249 -0.52 25.39 -3.06
C GLY A 249 -1.26 25.68 -4.36
N ALA A 250 -2.59 25.59 -4.35
CA ALA A 250 -3.42 25.92 -5.51
C ALA A 250 -3.27 27.39 -5.94
N ILE A 251 -3.21 28.35 -4.98
CA ILE A 251 -2.98 29.77 -5.28
C ILE A 251 -1.59 29.99 -5.90
N ALA A 252 -0.57 29.33 -5.35
CA ALA A 252 0.78 29.42 -5.89
C ALA A 252 0.86 28.83 -7.31
N GLN A 253 0.23 27.69 -7.53
CA GLN A 253 0.16 27.06 -8.85
C GLN A 253 -0.57 27.94 -9.86
N GLU A 254 -1.69 28.54 -9.49
CA GLU A 254 -2.44 29.50 -10.33
C GLU A 254 -1.55 30.67 -10.76
N ALA A 255 -0.83 31.28 -9.82
CA ALA A 255 0.06 32.41 -10.08
C ALA A 255 1.25 32.02 -10.96
N LEU A 256 1.90 30.87 -10.70
CA LEU A 256 3.07 30.40 -11.43
C LEU A 256 2.71 29.93 -12.85
N SER A 257 1.59 29.25 -13.02
CA SER A 257 1.12 28.80 -14.34
C SER A 257 0.76 29.96 -15.24
N ASN A 258 0.33 31.09 -14.68
CA ASN A 258 -0.06 32.29 -15.40
C ASN A 258 0.89 33.47 -15.15
N VAL A 259 2.18 33.19 -14.89
CA VAL A 259 3.15 34.21 -14.47
C VAL A 259 3.24 35.41 -15.43
N ARG A 260 3.13 35.19 -16.75
CA ARG A 260 3.12 36.28 -17.75
C ARG A 260 1.93 37.23 -17.53
N THR A 261 0.75 36.68 -17.28
CA THR A 261 -0.48 37.44 -17.01
C THR A 261 -0.35 38.24 -15.70
N VAL A 262 0.17 37.60 -14.64
CA VAL A 262 0.40 38.23 -13.33
C VAL A 262 1.36 39.42 -13.47
N HIS A 263 2.43 39.27 -14.27
CA HIS A 263 3.36 40.39 -14.54
C HIS A 263 2.73 41.49 -15.40
N MET A 264 2.01 41.14 -16.47
CA MET A 264 1.35 42.13 -17.34
C MET A 264 0.33 43.03 -16.60
N PHE A 265 -0.40 42.42 -15.69
CA PHE A 265 -1.39 43.14 -14.87
C PHE A 265 -0.82 43.72 -13.56
N ASN A 266 0.48 43.61 -13.32
CA ASN A 266 1.12 44.03 -12.07
C ASN A 266 0.42 43.51 -10.80
N SER A 267 -0.08 42.28 -10.86
CA SER A 267 -0.91 41.68 -9.79
C SER A 267 -0.08 40.90 -8.76
N ILE A 268 1.26 41.08 -8.74
CA ILE A 268 2.18 40.32 -7.88
C ILE A 268 1.77 40.44 -6.41
N ASN A 269 1.57 41.65 -5.93
CA ASN A 269 1.21 41.95 -4.53
C ASN A 269 -0.13 41.30 -4.16
N HIS A 270 -1.08 41.25 -5.08
CA HIS A 270 -2.38 40.62 -4.86
C HIS A 270 -2.22 39.12 -4.59
N PHE A 271 -1.47 38.43 -5.44
CA PHE A 271 -1.24 36.98 -5.27
C PHE A 271 -0.39 36.63 -4.05
N VAL A 272 0.62 37.48 -3.73
CA VAL A 272 1.42 37.31 -2.49
C VAL A 272 0.54 37.45 -1.26
N THR A 273 -0.27 38.49 -1.16
CA THR A 273 -1.19 38.72 -0.01
C THR A 273 -2.23 37.57 0.09
N LYS A 274 -2.79 37.15 -1.04
CA LYS A 274 -3.74 36.04 -1.09
C LYS A 274 -3.07 34.72 -0.61
N TYR A 275 -1.82 34.45 -1.02
CA TYR A 275 -1.04 33.29 -0.60
C TYR A 275 -0.69 33.35 0.90
N GLU A 276 -0.22 34.50 1.41
CA GLU A 276 0.06 34.72 2.83
C GLU A 276 -1.17 34.51 3.72
N SER A 277 -2.33 34.99 3.27
CA SER A 277 -3.58 34.76 4.00
C SER A 277 -3.96 33.30 4.09
N ALA A 278 -3.75 32.52 3.01
CA ALA A 278 -3.96 31.07 2.97
C ALA A 278 -2.93 30.34 3.84
N LEU A 279 -1.67 30.77 3.84
CA LEU A 279 -0.63 30.24 4.75
C LEU A 279 -0.94 30.51 6.22
N GLY A 280 -1.57 31.63 6.56
CA GLY A 280 -2.02 31.93 7.93
C GLY A 280 -2.98 30.88 8.49
N LEU A 281 -3.85 30.31 7.65
CA LEU A 281 -4.71 29.17 8.02
C LEU A 281 -3.89 27.88 8.22
N SER A 282 -2.92 27.63 7.35
CA SER A 282 -2.01 26.48 7.45
C SER A 282 -1.15 26.56 8.72
N THR A 283 -0.66 27.76 9.07
CA THR A 283 0.11 28.01 10.30
C THR A 283 -0.73 27.70 11.54
N LYS A 284 -1.98 28.15 11.60
CA LYS A 284 -2.89 27.83 12.72
C LYS A 284 -3.15 26.32 12.83
N ALA A 285 -3.36 25.64 11.69
CA ALA A 285 -3.49 24.19 11.66
C ALA A 285 -2.22 23.49 12.13
N GLY A 286 -1.03 23.98 11.74
CA GLY A 286 0.27 23.49 12.18
C GLY A 286 0.49 23.62 13.69
N ILE A 287 0.16 24.79 14.27
CA ILE A 287 0.23 25.02 15.73
C ILE A 287 -0.69 24.06 16.47
N LYS A 288 -1.95 23.93 16.02
CA LYS A 288 -2.92 22.98 16.60
C LYS A 288 -2.42 21.55 16.53
N LYS A 289 -1.80 21.16 15.39
CA LYS A 289 -1.17 19.85 15.22
C LYS A 289 -0.02 19.64 16.21
N GLY A 290 0.89 20.62 16.34
CA GLY A 290 2.02 20.54 17.25
C GLY A 290 1.58 20.35 18.71
N PHE A 291 0.56 21.10 19.12
CA PHE A 291 -0.03 20.96 20.46
C PHE A 291 -0.68 19.61 20.68
N ALA A 292 -1.45 19.13 19.71
CA ALA A 292 -2.10 17.83 19.76
C ALA A 292 -1.09 16.66 19.81
N VAL A 293 -0.01 16.75 19.04
CA VAL A 293 1.10 15.76 19.07
C VAL A 293 1.80 15.79 20.42
N GLY A 294 2.13 16.97 20.94
CA GLY A 294 2.78 17.12 22.23
C GLY A 294 1.97 16.52 23.38
N TRP A 295 0.67 16.84 23.44
CA TRP A 295 -0.24 16.27 24.44
C TRP A 295 -0.39 14.74 24.30
N GLY A 296 -0.57 14.26 23.06
CA GLY A 296 -0.70 12.82 22.80
C GLY A 296 0.55 12.04 23.22
N THR A 297 1.72 12.56 22.85
CA THR A 297 3.01 11.94 23.22
C THR A 297 3.24 12.03 24.74
N GLY A 298 2.95 13.19 25.36
CA GLY A 298 3.07 13.34 26.82
C GLY A 298 2.17 12.39 27.60
N LEU A 299 0.91 12.21 27.16
CA LEU A 299 -0.02 11.27 27.77
C LEU A 299 0.45 9.81 27.63
N MET A 300 1.04 9.46 26.50
CA MET A 300 1.60 8.13 26.28
C MET A 300 2.78 7.85 27.23
N TYR A 301 3.71 8.81 27.40
CA TYR A 301 4.80 8.66 28.37
C TYR A 301 4.27 8.60 29.80
N PHE A 302 3.30 9.42 30.17
CA PHE A 302 2.68 9.38 31.48
C PHE A 302 2.08 7.99 31.77
N ALA A 303 1.34 7.42 30.83
CA ALA A 303 0.78 6.08 30.95
C ALA A 303 1.88 5.00 31.12
N ALA A 304 2.98 5.13 30.36
CA ALA A 304 4.13 4.22 30.47
C ALA A 304 4.78 4.30 31.86
N PHE A 305 5.03 5.51 32.37
CA PHE A 305 5.61 5.67 33.73
C PHE A 305 4.67 5.21 34.84
N CYS A 306 3.36 5.41 34.72
CA CYS A 306 2.38 4.85 35.64
C CYS A 306 2.42 3.31 35.65
N THR A 307 2.57 2.68 34.47
CA THR A 307 2.72 1.22 34.36
C THR A 307 4.04 0.76 35.00
N TYR A 308 5.12 1.52 34.80
CA TYR A 308 6.42 1.22 35.46
C TYR A 308 6.30 1.31 36.97
N ALA A 309 5.68 2.35 37.49
CA ALA A 309 5.47 2.50 38.94
C ALA A 309 4.62 1.35 39.51
N GLY A 310 3.51 1.02 38.87
CA GLY A 310 2.65 -0.10 39.27
C GLY A 310 3.38 -1.45 39.23
N GLY A 311 4.08 -1.74 38.14
CA GLY A 311 4.83 -3.00 37.99
C GLY A 311 5.94 -3.16 39.02
N MET A 312 6.71 -2.09 39.33
CA MET A 312 7.74 -2.11 40.35
C MET A 312 7.15 -2.23 41.75
N PHE A 313 6.05 -1.54 42.04
CA PHE A 313 5.39 -1.61 43.34
C PHE A 313 4.88 -3.04 43.64
N PHE A 314 4.13 -3.63 42.74
CA PHE A 314 3.63 -5.00 42.90
C PHE A 314 4.78 -6.03 42.88
N GLY A 315 5.78 -5.83 42.02
CA GLY A 315 6.98 -6.67 41.99
C GLY A 315 7.72 -6.68 43.33
N ALA A 316 7.88 -5.51 43.94
CA ALA A 316 8.50 -5.39 45.25
C ALA A 316 7.68 -6.07 46.37
N LEU A 317 6.33 -5.97 46.30
CA LEU A 317 5.45 -6.66 47.24
C LEU A 317 5.60 -8.19 47.13
N PHE A 318 5.65 -8.74 45.92
CA PHE A 318 5.84 -10.19 45.74
C PHE A 318 7.21 -10.66 46.25
N VAL A 319 8.28 -9.90 46.02
CA VAL A 319 9.59 -10.21 46.57
C VAL A 319 9.59 -10.12 48.10
N ALA A 320 8.93 -9.11 48.67
CA ALA A 320 8.84 -8.96 50.10
C ALA A 320 8.08 -10.13 50.77
N ASN A 321 6.96 -10.54 50.23
CA ASN A 321 6.19 -11.67 50.73
C ASN A 321 6.95 -12.99 50.64
N ASP A 322 7.70 -13.25 49.57
CA ASP A 322 8.47 -14.48 49.41
C ASP A 322 9.75 -14.54 50.24
N GLN A 323 10.38 -13.40 50.54
CA GLN A 323 11.68 -13.35 51.22
C GLN A 323 11.64 -12.89 52.69
N LEU A 324 10.63 -12.08 53.09
CA LEU A 324 10.59 -11.45 54.42
C LEU A 324 9.62 -12.12 55.41
N ASP A 325 8.56 -12.78 54.94
CA ASP A 325 7.53 -13.39 55.81
C ASP A 325 7.87 -14.77 56.34
N GLY A 326 9.16 -15.10 56.53
CA GLY A 326 9.59 -16.36 57.13
C GLY A 326 9.47 -17.59 56.23
N ASN A 327 8.91 -17.46 55.09
CA ASN A 327 8.95 -18.44 54.03
C ASN A 327 10.30 -18.27 53.30
N ASN A 328 11.34 -18.95 53.78
CA ASN A 328 12.59 -19.09 53.01
C ASN A 328 12.30 -19.88 51.76
N CYS A 329 11.61 -19.24 50.79
CA CYS A 329 11.32 -19.81 49.53
C CYS A 329 12.64 -20.07 48.80
N GLN A 330 13.04 -21.34 48.69
CA GLN A 330 14.20 -21.79 47.94
C GLN A 330 13.71 -22.58 46.75
N GLY A 331 13.78 -22.00 45.56
CA GLY A 331 13.43 -22.71 44.35
C GLY A 331 13.13 -21.80 43.17
N SER A 332 12.98 -22.40 42.02
CA SER A 332 12.70 -21.70 40.74
C SER A 332 11.32 -21.03 40.68
N SER A 333 10.47 -21.17 41.70
CA SER A 333 9.14 -20.53 41.79
C SER A 333 9.13 -19.24 42.61
N CYS A 334 10.21 -18.92 43.37
CA CYS A 334 10.27 -17.73 44.19
C CYS A 334 10.52 -16.46 43.37
N TYR A 335 9.88 -15.35 43.80
CA TYR A 335 10.16 -14.05 43.20
C TYR A 335 11.47 -13.49 43.77
N ASP A 336 12.43 -13.25 42.87
CA ASP A 336 13.64 -12.49 43.12
C ASP A 336 13.69 -11.24 42.21
N GLY A 337 14.64 -10.35 42.44
CA GLY A 337 14.79 -9.12 41.71
C GLY A 337 14.97 -9.35 40.18
N GLY A 338 15.75 -10.36 39.80
CA GLY A 338 15.99 -10.70 38.40
C GLY A 338 14.73 -11.23 37.71
N ARG A 339 13.93 -12.02 38.41
CA ARG A 339 12.66 -12.56 37.89
C ARG A 339 11.62 -11.45 37.71
N VAL A 340 11.47 -10.55 38.71
CA VAL A 340 10.58 -9.39 38.60
C VAL A 340 10.93 -8.53 37.38
N LEU A 341 12.22 -8.20 37.23
CA LEU A 341 12.69 -7.42 36.09
C LEU A 341 12.48 -8.14 34.75
N THR A 342 12.71 -9.45 34.72
CA THR A 342 12.48 -10.26 33.51
C THR A 342 11.00 -10.23 33.08
N VAL A 343 10.07 -10.50 34.00
CA VAL A 343 8.63 -10.45 33.73
C VAL A 343 8.20 -9.05 33.30
N PHE A 344 8.65 -8.04 34.05
CA PHE A 344 8.33 -6.65 33.79
C PHE A 344 8.74 -6.20 32.38
N PHE A 345 10.01 -6.38 32.01
CA PHE A 345 10.50 -5.97 30.71
C PHE A 345 9.94 -6.84 29.57
N ALA A 346 9.77 -8.16 29.78
CA ALA A 346 9.21 -9.04 28.76
C ALA A 346 7.76 -8.63 28.37
N VAL A 347 6.92 -8.36 29.37
CA VAL A 347 5.52 -7.94 29.13
C VAL A 347 5.47 -6.56 28.50
N ILE A 348 6.25 -5.60 28.98
CA ILE A 348 6.28 -4.24 28.44
C ILE A 348 6.79 -4.24 26.99
N MET A 349 7.88 -4.96 26.68
CA MET A 349 8.37 -5.07 25.30
C MET A 349 7.36 -5.75 24.41
N GLY A 350 6.67 -6.78 24.89
CA GLY A 350 5.57 -7.41 24.17
C GLY A 350 4.43 -6.42 23.85
N ALA A 351 4.04 -5.61 24.84
CA ALA A 351 3.02 -4.59 24.66
C ALA A 351 3.46 -3.47 23.69
N MET A 352 4.71 -3.01 23.78
CA MET A 352 5.27 -2.02 22.84
C MET A 352 5.36 -2.55 21.41
N ALA A 353 5.64 -3.84 21.22
CA ALA A 353 5.70 -4.47 19.93
C ALA A 353 4.36 -4.40 19.17
N LEU A 354 3.23 -4.51 19.88
CA LEU A 354 1.91 -4.32 19.29
C LEU A 354 1.74 -2.92 18.66
N GLY A 355 2.23 -1.89 19.36
CA GLY A 355 2.24 -0.52 18.85
C GLY A 355 3.13 -0.36 17.61
N GLN A 356 4.31 -1.01 17.62
CA GLN A 356 5.25 -0.97 16.49
C GLN A 356 4.79 -1.79 15.28
N ALA A 357 3.87 -2.72 15.45
CA ALA A 357 3.25 -3.47 14.35
C ALA A 357 2.29 -2.61 13.51
N ALA A 358 1.70 -1.55 14.07
CA ALA A 358 0.68 -0.73 13.42
C ALA A 358 1.10 -0.15 12.06
N PRO A 359 2.30 0.46 11.88
CA PRO A 359 2.75 0.95 10.58
C PRO A 359 2.94 -0.16 9.54
N SER A 360 3.21 -1.39 9.98
CA SER A 360 3.31 -2.54 9.08
C SER A 360 1.94 -2.99 8.60
N VAL A 361 0.96 -3.04 9.49
CA VAL A 361 -0.44 -3.34 9.14
C VAL A 361 -1.00 -2.29 8.18
N GLU A 362 -0.74 -1.01 8.43
CA GLU A 362 -1.14 0.10 7.56
C GLU A 362 -0.53 -0.03 6.16
N ALA A 363 0.79 -0.28 6.06
CA ALA A 363 1.46 -0.44 4.78
C ALA A 363 0.94 -1.66 3.99
N ILE A 364 0.66 -2.77 4.66
CA ILE A 364 0.08 -3.97 4.05
C ILE A 364 -1.35 -3.69 3.56
N THR A 365 -2.16 -3.00 4.36
CA THR A 365 -3.53 -2.63 4.00
C THR A 365 -3.54 -1.67 2.80
N SER A 366 -2.66 -0.66 2.81
CA SER A 366 -2.50 0.27 1.68
C SER A 366 -2.04 -0.44 0.40
N ALA A 367 -1.14 -1.42 0.50
CA ALA A 367 -0.72 -2.23 -0.64
C ALA A 367 -1.87 -3.08 -1.21
N ARG A 368 -2.70 -3.67 -0.34
CA ARG A 368 -3.91 -4.43 -0.74
C ARG A 368 -4.93 -3.55 -1.44
N ALA A 369 -5.13 -2.33 -0.95
CA ALA A 369 -6.01 -1.34 -1.57
C ALA A 369 -5.47 -0.89 -2.94
N ALA A 370 -4.17 -0.56 -3.03
CA ALA A 370 -3.53 -0.17 -4.29
C ALA A 370 -3.47 -1.31 -5.31
N ALA A 371 -3.40 -2.55 -4.88
CA ALA A 371 -3.41 -3.73 -5.76
C ALA A 371 -4.79 -4.01 -6.36
N PHE A 372 -5.89 -3.56 -5.76
CA PHE A 372 -7.24 -3.86 -6.23
C PHE A 372 -7.49 -3.37 -7.66
N PRO A 373 -7.35 -2.08 -7.99
CA PRO A 373 -7.55 -1.59 -9.35
C PRO A 373 -6.53 -2.16 -10.34
N VAL A 374 -5.30 -2.46 -9.89
CA VAL A 374 -4.26 -3.08 -10.73
C VAL A 374 -4.69 -4.47 -11.16
N PHE A 375 -5.09 -5.33 -10.22
CA PHE A 375 -5.54 -6.69 -10.55
C PHE A 375 -6.87 -6.70 -11.29
N GLN A 376 -7.75 -5.75 -11.05
CA GLN A 376 -8.98 -5.59 -11.81
C GLN A 376 -8.66 -5.28 -13.29
N THR A 377 -7.75 -4.36 -13.55
CA THR A 377 -7.31 -4.01 -14.90
C THR A 377 -6.62 -5.18 -15.60
N ILE A 378 -5.75 -5.92 -14.89
CA ILE A 378 -5.08 -7.11 -15.45
C ILE A 378 -6.08 -8.20 -15.83
N LYS A 379 -7.08 -8.44 -14.97
CA LYS A 379 -8.07 -9.51 -15.18
C LYS A 379 -9.16 -9.16 -16.16
N ARG A 380 -9.40 -7.86 -16.44
CA ARG A 380 -10.42 -7.45 -17.39
C ARG A 380 -10.02 -7.88 -18.81
N PRO A 381 -10.79 -8.72 -19.50
CA PRO A 381 -10.51 -9.06 -20.89
C PRO A 381 -10.67 -7.81 -21.77
N SER A 382 -9.81 -7.66 -22.77
CA SER A 382 -10.00 -6.64 -23.80
C SER A 382 -11.16 -7.06 -24.70
N LEU A 383 -12.04 -6.12 -25.02
CA LEU A 383 -13.13 -6.38 -25.97
C LEU A 383 -12.60 -6.57 -27.39
N ILE A 384 -11.47 -5.93 -27.71
CA ILE A 384 -10.75 -6.07 -28.97
C ILE A 384 -9.29 -6.26 -28.61
N ASP A 385 -8.81 -7.50 -28.73
CA ASP A 385 -7.41 -7.83 -28.44
C ASP A 385 -6.60 -7.73 -29.74
N PRO A 386 -5.66 -6.78 -29.86
CA PRO A 386 -4.84 -6.60 -31.05
C PRO A 386 -3.85 -7.74 -31.29
N LEU A 387 -3.61 -8.61 -30.28
CA LEU A 387 -2.72 -9.76 -30.38
C LEU A 387 -3.47 -11.08 -30.66
N SER A 388 -4.81 -11.06 -30.66
CA SER A 388 -5.60 -12.26 -30.98
C SER A 388 -5.54 -12.55 -32.47
N GLU A 389 -5.20 -13.79 -32.79
CA GLU A 389 -5.27 -14.34 -34.16
C GLU A 389 -6.64 -14.97 -34.45
N GLU A 390 -7.56 -14.93 -33.50
CA GLU A 390 -8.93 -15.44 -33.69
C GLU A 390 -9.73 -14.52 -34.59
N GLY A 391 -10.44 -15.09 -35.55
CA GLY A 391 -11.30 -14.36 -36.44
C GLY A 391 -11.34 -14.92 -37.84
N LYS A 392 -12.10 -14.25 -38.74
CA LYS A 392 -12.18 -14.61 -40.14
C LYS A 392 -11.06 -13.94 -40.93
N THR A 393 -10.26 -14.71 -41.61
CA THR A 393 -9.22 -14.21 -42.52
C THR A 393 -9.76 -14.30 -43.96
N LEU A 394 -9.44 -13.28 -44.76
CA LEU A 394 -9.77 -13.26 -46.17
C LEU A 394 -8.61 -13.90 -46.96
N GLU A 395 -8.90 -14.88 -47.79
CA GLU A 395 -7.91 -15.48 -48.70
C GLU A 395 -7.53 -14.49 -49.83
N GLU A 396 -8.51 -13.73 -50.32
CA GLU A 396 -8.29 -12.68 -51.31
C GLU A 396 -9.05 -11.39 -50.92
N VAL A 397 -8.37 -10.24 -51.05
CA VAL A 397 -8.93 -8.93 -50.77
C VAL A 397 -9.10 -8.17 -52.08
N SER A 398 -10.34 -8.02 -52.55
CA SER A 398 -10.66 -7.23 -53.76
C SER A 398 -10.55 -5.72 -53.55
N GLY A 399 -10.49 -5.26 -52.29
CA GLY A 399 -10.38 -3.84 -51.92
C GLY A 399 -11.70 -3.06 -51.98
N ARG A 400 -12.85 -3.74 -52.17
CA ARG A 400 -14.17 -3.10 -52.10
C ARG A 400 -14.60 -2.94 -50.65
N ILE A 401 -14.99 -1.72 -50.26
CA ILE A 401 -15.47 -1.40 -48.91
C ILE A 401 -16.92 -0.91 -48.99
N LYS A 402 -17.83 -1.52 -48.24
CA LYS A 402 -19.22 -1.11 -48.14
C LYS A 402 -19.63 -0.90 -46.70
N ILE A 403 -19.99 0.32 -46.38
CA ILE A 403 -20.52 0.73 -45.09
C ILE A 403 -22.03 0.88 -45.23
N ASN A 404 -22.82 0.17 -44.43
CA ASN A 404 -24.28 0.19 -44.49
C ASN A 404 -24.86 0.71 -43.16
N SER A 405 -25.51 1.86 -43.21
CA SER A 405 -26.35 2.40 -42.11
C SER A 405 -25.67 2.39 -40.73
N VAL A 406 -24.39 2.72 -40.68
CA VAL A 406 -23.61 2.73 -39.44
C VAL A 406 -23.96 3.95 -38.62
N SER A 407 -24.25 3.74 -37.32
CA SER A 407 -24.39 4.78 -36.32
C SER A 407 -23.32 4.61 -35.26
N PHE A 408 -22.60 5.68 -34.96
CA PHE A 408 -21.47 5.65 -34.00
C PHE A 408 -21.52 6.80 -33.01
N ALA A 409 -21.21 6.51 -31.76
CA ALA A 409 -20.95 7.48 -30.70
C ALA A 409 -19.68 7.05 -29.93
N TYR A 410 -18.87 8.01 -29.47
CA TYR A 410 -17.70 7.70 -28.65
C TYR A 410 -18.11 7.18 -27.29
N PRO A 411 -17.40 6.17 -26.72
CA PRO A 411 -17.69 5.64 -25.39
C PRO A 411 -17.66 6.69 -24.26
N SER A 412 -16.88 7.76 -24.44
CA SER A 412 -16.80 8.88 -23.50
C SER A 412 -18.05 9.78 -23.50
N ARG A 413 -18.83 9.77 -24.60
CA ARG A 413 -20.05 10.59 -24.80
C ARG A 413 -21.12 9.81 -25.56
N PRO A 414 -21.71 8.78 -24.98
CA PRO A 414 -22.64 7.87 -25.67
C PRO A 414 -23.93 8.57 -26.13
N GLU A 415 -24.31 9.68 -25.50
CA GLU A 415 -25.48 10.49 -25.89
C GLU A 415 -25.26 11.32 -27.15
N VAL A 416 -24.01 11.56 -27.57
CA VAL A 416 -23.68 12.36 -28.75
C VAL A 416 -23.31 11.44 -29.90
N LYS A 417 -24.25 11.20 -30.81
CA LYS A 417 -24.00 10.44 -32.04
C LYS A 417 -23.14 11.27 -33.00
N VAL A 418 -21.95 10.76 -33.33
CA VAL A 418 -21.03 11.38 -34.29
C VAL A 418 -21.49 11.15 -35.70
N CYS A 419 -21.94 9.93 -36.02
CA CYS A 419 -22.62 9.62 -37.28
C CYS A 419 -23.90 8.84 -36.99
N SER A 420 -24.91 9.05 -37.84
CA SER A 420 -26.20 8.38 -37.74
C SER A 420 -26.60 7.89 -39.13
N ASN A 421 -26.84 6.59 -39.27
CA ASN A 421 -27.28 5.97 -40.50
C ASN A 421 -26.35 6.24 -41.70
N TYR A 422 -25.02 6.24 -41.44
CA TYR A 422 -24.00 6.54 -42.43
C TYR A 422 -23.79 5.36 -43.36
N SER A 423 -23.86 5.61 -44.71
CA SER A 423 -23.66 4.60 -45.74
C SER A 423 -22.69 5.11 -46.79
N LEU A 424 -21.69 4.30 -47.15
CA LEU A 424 -20.68 4.62 -48.16
C LEU A 424 -20.26 3.32 -48.86
N THR A 425 -20.09 3.40 -50.17
CA THR A 425 -19.52 2.30 -50.95
C THR A 425 -18.29 2.83 -51.67
N ILE A 426 -17.17 2.14 -51.57
CA ILE A 426 -15.91 2.42 -52.25
C ILE A 426 -15.59 1.20 -53.10
N GLU A 427 -15.44 1.40 -54.40
CA GLU A 427 -15.11 0.30 -55.32
C GLU A 427 -13.61 -0.03 -55.28
N ALA A 428 -13.24 -1.21 -55.74
CA ALA A 428 -11.86 -1.66 -55.80
C ALA A 428 -10.99 -0.71 -56.65
N GLY A 429 -9.88 -0.27 -56.15
CA GLY A 429 -8.94 0.64 -56.83
C GLY A 429 -9.35 2.12 -56.85
N GLU A 430 -10.49 2.48 -56.25
CA GLU A 430 -10.98 3.85 -56.14
C GLU A 430 -10.29 4.60 -55.00
N THR A 431 -9.96 5.88 -55.21
CA THR A 431 -9.42 6.76 -54.16
C THR A 431 -10.53 7.69 -53.68
N VAL A 432 -10.91 7.58 -52.44
CA VAL A 432 -11.97 8.39 -51.82
C VAL A 432 -11.40 9.19 -50.66
N ALA A 433 -11.69 10.50 -50.63
CA ALA A 433 -11.32 11.39 -49.52
C ALA A 433 -12.55 11.77 -48.68
N LEU A 434 -12.47 11.54 -47.37
CA LEU A 434 -13.50 11.99 -46.43
C LEU A 434 -13.16 13.42 -45.96
N VAL A 435 -13.98 14.39 -46.28
CA VAL A 435 -13.80 15.79 -45.96
C VAL A 435 -14.87 16.26 -44.99
N GLY A 436 -14.48 17.06 -43.98
CA GLY A 436 -15.41 17.61 -42.99
C GLY A 436 -14.68 18.41 -41.93
N PRO A 437 -15.39 19.18 -41.08
CA PRO A 437 -14.80 19.96 -40.00
C PRO A 437 -14.10 19.07 -38.98
N SER A 438 -13.21 19.66 -38.17
CA SER A 438 -12.54 18.92 -37.06
C SER A 438 -13.59 18.42 -36.07
N GLY A 439 -13.44 17.17 -35.62
CA GLY A 439 -14.40 16.54 -34.68
C GLY A 439 -15.65 15.95 -35.34
N SER A 440 -15.75 15.90 -36.69
CA SER A 440 -16.90 15.32 -37.40
C SER A 440 -16.85 13.78 -37.54
N GLY A 441 -15.91 13.10 -36.88
CA GLY A 441 -15.84 11.63 -36.88
C GLY A 441 -15.25 10.99 -38.12
N LYS A 442 -14.38 11.69 -38.85
CA LYS A 442 -13.71 11.15 -40.05
C LYS A 442 -12.71 10.04 -39.75
N SER A 443 -12.11 10.06 -38.58
CA SER A 443 -11.02 9.15 -38.13
C SER A 443 -11.54 8.03 -37.25
#